data_5df33cc798bb8d95829dbae3693d5e8a
#
_entry.id   5df33cc798bb8d95829dbae3693d5e8a
#
_cell.length_a   1.000
_cell.length_b   1.000
_cell.length_c   1.000
_cell.angle_alpha   90.00
_cell.angle_beta   90.00
_cell.angle_gamma   90.00
#
_symmetry.space_group_name_H-M   'P 1'
#
loop_
_entity.id
_entity.type
_entity.pdbx_description
1 polymer ?
#
loop_
_entity_poly.entity_id
_entity_poly.type
_entity_poly.pdbx_seq_one_letter_code
_entity_poly.pdbx_strand_id
1 'polypeptide(L)'
;MYLSPNITESGFSSTELQSRLAVYQDLRNRAGDTIRLAAQLTNVPEQVLYAFAIIESNGNPRAGGNSRYQGYMQIDTGTATVEIYYAHKQGRLNLELRQTLAKLITPAALACITGQMKNETLPSCQVITRNMLWNPLLNLMVGGLYLRRLMNRYTENGQVRYDKVVVAYNRGAHIENKFPMQGLSVQQVYNQVTKYIKGALGKIAQQYIAKLIGQNGILPALSNFA
;
A
#
# COMPACT_ATOMS: atom_id res chain seq x y z
N MET A 1 8.46 15.66 2.76
CA MET A 1 7.95 16.34 3.98
C MET A 1 6.50 15.90 4.18
N TYR A 2 6.18 15.24 5.27
CA TYR A 2 4.80 14.87 5.61
C TYR A 2 4.10 16.13 6.12
N LEU A 3 2.96 16.47 5.51
CA LEU A 3 2.14 17.58 6.00
C LEU A 3 1.35 17.13 7.23
N SER A 4 1.20 18.01 8.20
CA SER A 4 0.40 17.75 9.41
C SER A 4 -0.96 17.16 9.06
N PRO A 5 -1.47 16.21 9.87
CA PRO A 5 -2.78 15.63 9.62
C PRO A 5 -3.86 16.72 9.66
N ASN A 6 -4.74 16.69 8.65
CA ASN A 6 -5.84 17.64 8.54
C ASN A 6 -7.16 17.10 9.13
N ILE A 7 -7.08 16.05 9.96
CA ILE A 7 -8.22 15.51 10.70
C ILE A 7 -7.93 15.58 12.19
N THR A 8 -8.97 15.85 12.97
CA THR A 8 -8.87 15.99 14.44
C THR A 8 -8.96 14.67 15.18
N GLU A 9 -9.44 13.65 14.50
CA GLU A 9 -9.64 12.33 15.09
C GLU A 9 -8.31 11.62 15.36
N SER A 10 -8.22 10.99 16.53
CA SER A 10 -7.07 10.17 16.90
C SER A 10 -7.11 8.83 16.17
N GLY A 11 -5.99 8.44 15.58
CA GLY A 11 -5.84 7.14 14.92
C GLY A 11 -5.65 5.99 15.92
N PHE A 12 -4.78 6.23 16.88
CA PHE A 12 -4.43 5.29 17.94
C PHE A 12 -4.55 5.96 19.30
N SER A 13 -4.85 5.19 20.33
CA SER A 13 -4.57 5.62 21.72
C SER A 13 -3.06 5.77 21.91
N SER A 14 -2.64 6.50 22.94
CA SER A 14 -1.21 6.68 23.23
C SER A 14 -0.50 5.33 23.45
N THR A 15 -1.12 4.38 24.16
CA THR A 15 -0.58 3.03 24.38
C THR A 15 -0.48 2.22 23.09
N GLU A 16 -1.51 2.26 22.24
CA GLU A 16 -1.48 1.59 20.93
C GLU A 16 -0.40 2.18 20.02
N LEU A 17 -0.25 3.51 19.99
CA LEU A 17 0.79 4.15 19.19
C LEU A 17 2.18 3.72 19.66
N GLN A 18 2.44 3.69 20.98
CA GLN A 18 3.72 3.20 21.52
C GLN A 18 3.98 1.74 21.08
N SER A 19 2.95 0.88 21.12
CA SER A 19 3.06 -0.49 20.62
C SER A 19 3.40 -0.53 19.12
N ARG A 20 2.81 0.35 18.29
CA ARG A 20 3.12 0.43 16.86
C ARG A 20 4.53 0.96 16.59
N LEU A 21 5.01 1.89 17.40
CA LEU A 21 6.37 2.37 17.30
C LEU A 21 7.40 1.31 17.72
N ALA A 22 7.09 0.45 18.69
CA ALA A 22 7.92 -0.72 18.99
C ALA A 22 7.97 -1.70 17.81
N VAL A 23 6.84 -1.95 17.13
CA VAL A 23 6.80 -2.74 15.89
C VAL A 23 7.64 -2.08 14.78
N TYR A 24 7.61 -0.75 14.64
CA TYR A 24 8.47 -0.04 13.69
C TYR A 24 9.96 -0.29 13.96
N GLN A 25 10.41 -0.18 15.23
CA GLN A 25 11.80 -0.42 15.58
C GLN A 25 12.22 -1.87 15.27
N ASP A 26 11.40 -2.85 15.65
CA ASP A 26 11.64 -4.26 15.31
C ASP A 26 11.72 -4.47 13.81
N LEU A 27 10.76 -3.93 13.04
CA LEU A 27 10.70 -4.05 11.60
C LEU A 27 11.92 -3.38 10.93
N ARG A 28 12.35 -2.21 11.43
CA ARG A 28 13.55 -1.52 10.97
C ARG A 28 14.81 -2.38 11.18
N ASN A 29 14.92 -3.03 12.34
CA ASN A 29 16.09 -3.88 12.66
C ASN A 29 16.16 -5.13 11.79
N ARG A 30 15.05 -5.83 11.56
CA ARG A 30 15.03 -7.13 10.87
C ARG A 30 14.78 -7.07 9.36
N ALA A 31 14.22 -5.98 8.84
CA ALA A 31 13.82 -5.86 7.44
C ALA A 31 14.12 -4.47 6.84
N GLY A 32 14.86 -3.60 7.52
CA GLY A 32 15.12 -2.23 7.10
C GLY A 32 15.73 -2.12 5.70
N ASP A 33 16.74 -2.93 5.41
CA ASP A 33 17.39 -2.92 4.09
C ASP A 33 16.43 -3.42 2.98
N THR A 34 15.58 -4.40 3.29
CA THR A 34 14.57 -4.89 2.36
C THR A 34 13.51 -3.83 2.06
N ILE A 35 13.06 -3.10 3.09
CA ILE A 35 12.09 -2.01 2.93
C ILE A 35 12.70 -0.85 2.16
N ARG A 36 13.95 -0.48 2.48
CA ARG A 36 14.70 0.57 1.75
C ARG A 36 14.85 0.22 0.28
N LEU A 37 15.26 -1.01 -0.03
CA LEU A 37 15.37 -1.48 -1.41
C LEU A 37 14.01 -1.43 -2.13
N ALA A 38 12.95 -1.92 -1.52
CA ALA A 38 11.61 -1.85 -2.09
C ALA A 38 11.16 -0.39 -2.31
N ALA A 39 11.44 0.52 -1.37
CA ALA A 39 11.16 1.95 -1.47
C ALA A 39 11.87 2.58 -2.68
N GLN A 40 13.15 2.31 -2.84
CA GLN A 40 13.95 2.77 -3.98
C GLN A 40 13.40 2.24 -5.31
N LEU A 41 13.19 0.93 -5.41
CA LEU A 41 12.72 0.26 -6.63
C LEU A 41 11.31 0.72 -7.06
N THR A 42 10.44 1.05 -6.10
CA THR A 42 9.05 1.45 -6.39
C THR A 42 8.84 2.96 -6.36
N ASN A 43 9.86 3.73 -5.99
CA ASN A 43 9.79 5.18 -5.80
C ASN A 43 8.66 5.58 -4.83
N VAL A 44 8.54 4.85 -3.71
CA VAL A 44 7.64 5.15 -2.59
C VAL A 44 8.49 5.56 -1.39
N PRO A 45 8.14 6.62 -0.65
CA PRO A 45 8.87 6.97 0.56
C PRO A 45 8.94 5.81 1.56
N GLU A 46 10.11 5.57 2.14
CA GLU A 46 10.36 4.44 3.05
C GLU A 46 9.37 4.43 4.23
N GLN A 47 9.09 5.61 4.81
CA GLN A 47 8.14 5.77 5.91
C GLN A 47 6.72 5.34 5.53
N VAL A 48 6.34 5.52 4.27
CA VAL A 48 5.02 5.09 3.77
C VAL A 48 4.94 3.56 3.72
N LEU A 49 6.00 2.88 3.25
CA LEU A 49 6.04 1.41 3.27
C LEU A 49 6.00 0.86 4.71
N TYR A 50 6.75 1.47 5.64
CA TYR A 50 6.65 1.11 7.06
C TYR A 50 5.23 1.29 7.61
N ALA A 51 4.62 2.45 7.36
CA ALA A 51 3.29 2.75 7.86
C ALA A 51 2.25 1.74 7.37
N PHE A 52 2.27 1.40 6.08
CA PHE A 52 1.36 0.40 5.52
C PHE A 52 1.66 -1.01 6.04
N ALA A 53 2.91 -1.43 6.13
CA ALA A 53 3.27 -2.74 6.70
C ALA A 53 2.82 -2.88 8.18
N ILE A 54 2.88 -1.79 8.95
CA ILE A 54 2.41 -1.77 10.33
C ILE A 54 0.88 -1.86 10.39
N ILE A 55 0.16 -1.09 9.58
CA ILE A 55 -1.31 -1.07 9.58
C ILE A 55 -1.88 -2.39 9.07
N GLU A 56 -1.32 -2.93 7.97
CA GLU A 56 -1.86 -4.11 7.28
C GLU A 56 -1.56 -5.42 8.02
N SER A 57 -0.37 -5.57 8.55
CA SER A 57 0.11 -6.86 9.07
C SER A 57 0.73 -6.80 10.46
N ASN A 58 0.76 -5.63 11.09
CA ASN A 58 1.54 -5.40 12.29
C ASN A 58 3.03 -5.78 12.11
N GLY A 59 3.56 -5.55 10.90
CA GLY A 59 4.92 -5.90 10.54
C GLY A 59 5.19 -7.41 10.44
N ASN A 60 4.18 -8.26 10.28
CA ASN A 60 4.35 -9.70 10.15
C ASN A 60 4.47 -10.12 8.67
N PRO A 61 5.63 -10.67 8.22
CA PRO A 61 5.82 -11.11 6.83
C PRO A 61 4.99 -12.35 6.47
N ARG A 62 4.49 -13.08 7.46
CA ARG A 62 3.66 -14.28 7.30
C ARG A 62 2.19 -14.02 7.61
N ALA A 63 1.79 -12.74 7.73
CA ALA A 63 0.38 -12.41 7.93
C ALA A 63 -0.48 -12.91 6.76
N GLY A 64 -1.74 -13.27 7.07
CA GLY A 64 -2.70 -13.76 6.09
C GLY A 64 -2.99 -15.27 6.22
N GLY A 65 -2.01 -16.13 6.51
CA GLY A 65 -2.23 -17.56 6.65
C GLY A 65 -3.02 -18.14 5.47
N ASN A 66 -4.24 -18.62 5.73
CA ASN A 66 -5.17 -19.14 4.71
C ASN A 66 -6.03 -18.07 4.03
N SER A 67 -5.88 -16.80 4.40
CA SER A 67 -6.63 -15.73 3.76
C SER A 67 -6.17 -15.50 2.31
N ARG A 68 -6.97 -14.71 1.56
CA ARG A 68 -6.60 -14.28 0.21
C ARG A 68 -5.39 -13.34 0.21
N TYR A 69 -5.23 -12.52 1.25
CA TYR A 69 -4.22 -11.47 1.37
C TYR A 69 -3.02 -11.95 2.15
N GLN A 70 -1.81 -11.61 1.71
CA GLN A 70 -0.57 -12.18 2.24
C GLN A 70 0.48 -11.10 2.57
N GLY A 71 1.30 -11.39 3.57
CA GLY A 71 2.54 -10.71 3.87
C GLY A 71 2.40 -9.32 4.47
N TYR A 72 3.49 -8.57 4.46
CA TYR A 72 3.57 -7.23 5.03
C TYR A 72 2.48 -6.28 4.56
N MET A 73 2.22 -6.27 3.26
CA MET A 73 1.34 -5.32 2.58
C MET A 73 -0.06 -5.87 2.32
N GLN A 74 -0.36 -7.08 2.81
CA GLN A 74 -1.65 -7.77 2.63
C GLN A 74 -2.12 -7.72 1.16
N ILE A 75 -1.27 -8.17 0.24
CA ILE A 75 -1.54 -8.20 -1.20
C ILE A 75 -2.02 -9.59 -1.62
N ASP A 76 -3.00 -9.64 -2.52
CA ASP A 76 -3.40 -10.89 -3.19
C ASP A 76 -2.67 -11.09 -4.52
N THR A 77 -2.69 -12.32 -5.02
CA THR A 77 -1.98 -12.72 -6.25
C THR A 77 -2.46 -11.98 -7.50
N GLY A 78 -3.76 -11.67 -7.57
CA GLY A 78 -4.34 -10.89 -8.66
C GLY A 78 -3.85 -9.46 -8.64
N THR A 79 -3.90 -8.80 -7.49
CA THR A 79 -3.37 -7.45 -7.31
C THR A 79 -1.88 -7.41 -7.64
N ALA A 80 -1.07 -8.36 -7.16
CA ALA A 80 0.36 -8.42 -7.47
C ALA A 80 0.62 -8.49 -8.97
N THR A 81 -0.09 -9.35 -9.69
CA THR A 81 0.01 -9.51 -11.15
C THR A 81 -0.36 -8.22 -11.87
N VAL A 82 -1.48 -7.62 -11.50
CA VAL A 82 -2.01 -6.38 -12.10
C VAL A 82 -1.07 -5.19 -11.89
N GLU A 83 -0.48 -5.06 -10.71
CA GLU A 83 0.41 -3.92 -10.41
C GLU A 83 1.75 -4.01 -11.15
N ILE A 84 2.31 -5.21 -11.32
CA ILE A 84 3.48 -5.42 -12.18
C ILE A 84 3.16 -5.04 -13.63
N TYR A 85 1.99 -5.46 -14.12
CA TYR A 85 1.54 -5.09 -15.46
C TYR A 85 1.37 -3.58 -15.65
N TYR A 86 0.65 -2.90 -14.73
CA TYR A 86 0.49 -1.45 -14.80
C TYR A 86 1.81 -0.70 -14.71
N ALA A 87 2.74 -1.19 -13.87
CA ALA A 87 4.08 -0.62 -13.81
C ALA A 87 4.83 -0.76 -15.15
N HIS A 88 4.67 -1.90 -15.84
CA HIS A 88 5.19 -2.10 -17.19
C HIS A 88 4.55 -1.15 -18.20
N LYS A 89 3.21 -1.14 -18.29
CA LYS A 89 2.45 -0.30 -19.22
C LYS A 89 2.75 1.19 -19.07
N GLN A 90 3.05 1.63 -17.86
CA GLN A 90 3.39 3.02 -17.53
C GLN A 90 4.89 3.34 -17.63
N GLY A 91 5.72 2.42 -18.14
CA GLY A 91 7.18 2.62 -18.26
C GLY A 91 7.92 2.69 -16.92
N ARG A 92 7.29 2.25 -15.81
CA ARG A 92 7.86 2.30 -14.45
C ARG A 92 8.69 1.07 -14.08
N LEU A 93 8.68 0.00 -14.88
CA LEU A 93 9.58 -1.14 -14.71
C LEU A 93 10.94 -0.79 -15.31
N ASN A 94 11.77 -0.05 -14.57
CA ASN A 94 13.16 0.18 -14.94
C ASN A 94 13.95 -1.13 -14.93
N LEU A 95 15.22 -1.09 -15.40
CA LEU A 95 16.03 -2.28 -15.53
C LEU A 95 16.24 -3.02 -14.21
N GLU A 96 16.54 -2.30 -13.12
CA GLU A 96 16.81 -2.88 -11.81
C GLU A 96 15.56 -3.55 -11.20
N LEU A 97 14.40 -2.87 -11.26
CA LEU A 97 13.13 -3.42 -10.80
C LEU A 97 12.75 -4.67 -11.61
N ARG A 98 12.93 -4.63 -12.95
CA ARG A 98 12.67 -5.77 -13.82
C ARG A 98 13.56 -6.96 -13.49
N GLN A 99 14.87 -6.74 -13.32
CA GLN A 99 15.82 -7.80 -12.95
C GLN A 99 15.50 -8.40 -11.58
N THR A 100 15.15 -7.57 -10.61
CA THR A 100 14.78 -8.02 -9.27
C THR A 100 13.48 -8.85 -9.30
N LEU A 101 12.44 -8.38 -10.00
CA LEU A 101 11.22 -9.17 -10.20
C LEU A 101 11.49 -10.49 -10.90
N ALA A 102 12.30 -10.51 -11.97
CA ALA A 102 12.64 -11.74 -12.69
C ALA A 102 13.34 -12.78 -11.81
N LYS A 103 14.14 -12.35 -10.83
CA LYS A 103 14.77 -13.25 -9.84
C LYS A 103 13.75 -13.79 -8.83
N LEU A 104 12.71 -13.05 -8.49
CA LEU A 104 11.72 -13.41 -7.48
C LEU A 104 10.56 -14.25 -8.03
N ILE A 105 10.13 -14.00 -9.28
CA ILE A 105 8.98 -14.69 -9.90
C ILE A 105 9.33 -15.47 -11.17
N THR A 106 10.58 -15.54 -11.58
CA THR A 106 11.17 -16.06 -12.81
C THR A 106 11.04 -15.13 -14.03
N PRO A 107 12.01 -15.17 -14.97
CA PRO A 107 11.92 -14.40 -16.22
C PRO A 107 10.70 -14.75 -17.08
N ALA A 108 10.35 -16.03 -17.16
CA ALA A 108 9.18 -16.50 -17.93
C ALA A 108 7.87 -15.97 -17.34
N ALA A 109 7.73 -15.98 -16.01
CA ALA A 109 6.56 -15.41 -15.34
C ALA A 109 6.45 -13.90 -15.58
N LEU A 110 7.55 -13.16 -15.47
CA LEU A 110 7.57 -11.74 -15.75
C LEU A 110 7.22 -11.42 -17.21
N ALA A 111 7.77 -12.18 -18.17
CA ALA A 111 7.45 -12.05 -19.59
C ALA A 111 5.96 -12.32 -19.86
N CYS A 112 5.39 -13.33 -19.20
CA CYS A 112 3.96 -13.64 -19.28
C CYS A 112 3.12 -12.45 -18.80
N ILE A 113 3.41 -11.87 -17.63
CA ILE A 113 2.68 -10.73 -17.10
C ILE A 113 2.79 -9.51 -18.01
N THR A 114 3.98 -9.22 -18.55
CA THR A 114 4.24 -8.01 -19.34
C THR A 114 3.87 -8.16 -20.82
N GLY A 115 3.75 -9.39 -21.34
CA GLY A 115 3.52 -9.67 -22.76
C GLY A 115 2.07 -9.86 -23.18
N GLN A 116 1.15 -10.23 -22.25
CA GLN A 116 -0.15 -10.78 -22.60
C GLN A 116 -1.36 -9.86 -22.51
N MET A 117 -1.24 -8.64 -22.05
CA MET A 117 -2.43 -7.79 -21.89
C MET A 117 -2.72 -6.94 -23.12
N LYS A 118 -3.27 -7.55 -24.17
CA LYS A 118 -3.80 -6.79 -25.31
C LYS A 118 -5.13 -6.07 -25.01
N ASN A 119 -5.92 -6.52 -24.01
CA ASN A 119 -7.32 -6.10 -23.84
C ASN A 119 -7.72 -5.76 -22.39
N GLU A 120 -6.87 -5.16 -21.56
CA GLU A 120 -7.22 -4.69 -20.17
C GLU A 120 -7.84 -5.74 -19.22
N THR A 121 -8.05 -6.97 -19.66
CA THR A 121 -8.46 -8.09 -18.83
C THR A 121 -7.26 -8.60 -18.03
N LEU A 122 -7.51 -9.10 -16.81
CA LEU A 122 -6.48 -9.76 -16.01
C LEU A 122 -5.73 -10.78 -16.87
N PRO A 123 -4.38 -10.81 -16.82
CA PRO A 123 -3.63 -11.78 -17.57
C PRO A 123 -4.11 -13.18 -17.23
N SER A 124 -4.28 -14.03 -18.24
CA SER A 124 -4.54 -15.46 -18.05
C SER A 124 -3.40 -16.17 -17.32
N CYS A 125 -2.25 -15.51 -17.17
CA CYS A 125 -1.09 -15.98 -16.44
C CYS A 125 -1.25 -15.77 -14.92
N GLN A 126 -1.81 -16.72 -14.21
CA GLN A 126 -1.75 -16.76 -12.75
C GLN A 126 -0.41 -17.36 -12.29
N VAL A 127 0.67 -16.63 -12.51
CA VAL A 127 2.03 -17.10 -12.22
C VAL A 127 2.52 -16.74 -10.83
N ILE A 128 1.90 -15.77 -10.17
CA ILE A 128 2.21 -15.40 -8.79
C ILE A 128 1.36 -16.25 -7.85
N THR A 129 2.03 -17.01 -6.98
CA THR A 129 1.39 -17.83 -5.97
C THR A 129 1.33 -17.14 -4.61
N ARG A 130 0.47 -17.63 -3.70
CA ARG A 130 0.42 -17.14 -2.31
C ARG A 130 1.77 -17.28 -1.60
N ASN A 131 2.43 -18.40 -1.79
CA ASN A 131 3.72 -18.69 -1.16
C ASN A 131 4.82 -17.70 -1.61
N MET A 132 4.79 -17.28 -2.86
CA MET A 132 5.69 -16.23 -3.36
C MET A 132 5.47 -14.90 -2.63
N LEU A 133 4.22 -14.55 -2.30
CA LEU A 133 3.89 -13.32 -1.57
C LEU A 133 4.31 -13.33 -0.10
N TRP A 134 4.79 -14.43 0.45
CA TRP A 134 5.49 -14.47 1.74
C TRP A 134 6.97 -14.11 1.64
N ASN A 135 7.51 -13.97 0.42
CA ASN A 135 8.82 -13.35 0.25
C ASN A 135 8.71 -11.86 0.59
N PRO A 136 9.44 -11.37 1.61
CA PRO A 136 9.33 -9.99 2.08
C PRO A 136 9.57 -8.95 1.00
N LEU A 137 10.61 -9.14 0.17
CA LEU A 137 10.96 -8.19 -0.88
C LEU A 137 9.88 -8.16 -1.97
N LEU A 138 9.42 -9.32 -2.45
CA LEU A 138 8.36 -9.35 -3.47
C LEU A 138 7.07 -8.68 -2.96
N ASN A 139 6.68 -8.99 -1.72
CA ASN A 139 5.47 -8.44 -1.13
C ASN A 139 5.53 -6.91 -0.99
N LEU A 140 6.65 -6.39 -0.48
CA LEU A 140 6.89 -4.95 -0.36
C LEU A 140 6.98 -4.26 -1.73
N MET A 141 7.59 -4.90 -2.73
CA MET A 141 7.67 -4.34 -4.08
C MET A 141 6.29 -4.25 -4.74
N VAL A 142 5.49 -5.31 -4.72
CA VAL A 142 4.16 -5.26 -5.36
C VAL A 142 3.20 -4.34 -4.60
N GLY A 143 3.25 -4.33 -3.27
CA GLY A 143 2.53 -3.36 -2.44
C GLY A 143 2.98 -1.92 -2.71
N GLY A 144 4.29 -1.70 -2.86
CA GLY A 144 4.88 -0.41 -3.23
C GLY A 144 4.44 0.05 -4.63
N LEU A 145 4.40 -0.84 -5.62
CA LEU A 145 3.88 -0.51 -6.96
C LEU A 145 2.42 -0.07 -6.90
N TYR A 146 1.59 -0.77 -6.10
CA TYR A 146 0.20 -0.40 -5.87
C TYR A 146 0.08 0.97 -5.20
N LEU A 147 0.82 1.20 -4.11
CA LEU A 147 0.87 2.50 -3.44
C LEU A 147 1.32 3.61 -4.39
N ARG A 148 2.38 3.40 -5.17
CA ARG A 148 2.87 4.40 -6.12
C ARG A 148 1.82 4.77 -7.15
N ARG A 149 1.07 3.79 -7.67
CA ARG A 149 -0.03 4.04 -8.59
C ARG A 149 -1.13 4.87 -7.94
N LEU A 150 -1.53 4.55 -6.70
CA LEU A 150 -2.53 5.31 -5.96
C LEU A 150 -2.03 6.71 -5.59
N MET A 151 -0.79 6.85 -5.15
CA MET A 151 -0.17 8.15 -4.85
C MET A 151 -0.17 9.06 -6.09
N ASN A 152 0.22 8.53 -7.26
CA ASN A 152 0.17 9.30 -8.52
C ASN A 152 -1.27 9.73 -8.87
N ARG A 153 -2.25 8.84 -8.65
CA ARG A 153 -3.66 9.12 -8.93
C ARG A 153 -4.25 10.19 -8.00
N TYR A 154 -3.83 10.18 -6.74
CA TYR A 154 -4.34 11.08 -5.70
C TYR A 154 -3.34 12.17 -5.30
N THR A 155 -2.52 12.64 -6.23
CA THR A 155 -1.71 13.84 -6.05
C THR A 155 -2.52 15.05 -6.53
N GLU A 156 -2.77 16.00 -5.64
CA GLU A 156 -3.50 17.24 -5.89
C GLU A 156 -2.59 18.42 -5.54
N ASN A 157 -2.41 19.36 -6.44
CA ASN A 157 -1.53 20.52 -6.26
C ASN A 157 -0.10 20.15 -5.80
N GLY A 158 0.45 19.06 -6.35
CA GLY A 158 1.77 18.54 -5.99
C GLY A 158 1.85 17.79 -4.66
N GLN A 159 0.74 17.61 -3.96
CA GLN A 159 0.68 16.94 -2.65
C GLN A 159 -0.10 15.63 -2.73
N VAL A 160 0.45 14.56 -2.14
CA VAL A 160 -0.24 13.27 -2.06
C VAL A 160 -1.36 13.31 -1.03
N ARG A 161 -2.57 12.97 -1.45
CA ARG A 161 -3.77 12.86 -0.62
C ARG A 161 -3.83 11.46 0.01
N TYR A 162 -3.12 11.27 1.11
CA TYR A 162 -3.04 9.97 1.81
C TYR A 162 -4.38 9.49 2.35
N ASP A 163 -5.33 10.37 2.66
CA ASP A 163 -6.71 10.04 2.99
C ASP A 163 -7.39 9.25 1.85
N LYS A 164 -7.20 9.66 0.61
CA LYS A 164 -7.72 8.99 -0.58
C LYS A 164 -6.94 7.72 -0.92
N VAL A 165 -5.61 7.78 -0.80
CA VAL A 165 -4.73 6.63 -1.02
C VAL A 165 -5.13 5.47 -0.12
N VAL A 166 -5.31 5.70 1.18
CA VAL A 166 -5.61 4.63 2.14
C VAL A 166 -7.01 4.05 1.93
N VAL A 167 -8.00 4.87 1.57
CA VAL A 167 -9.35 4.38 1.21
C VAL A 167 -9.28 3.48 -0.01
N ALA A 168 -8.57 3.91 -1.06
CA ALA A 168 -8.43 3.15 -2.30
C ALA A 168 -7.59 1.89 -2.10
N TYR A 169 -6.56 1.92 -1.26
CA TYR A 169 -5.77 0.75 -0.91
C TYR A 169 -6.62 -0.31 -0.21
N ASN A 170 -7.37 0.10 0.81
CA ASN A 170 -8.19 -0.80 1.63
C ASN A 170 -9.44 -1.31 0.89
N ARG A 171 -10.05 -0.50 0.00
CA ARG A 171 -11.32 -0.82 -0.69
C ARG A 171 -11.16 -1.22 -2.16
N GLY A 172 -9.95 -1.12 -2.70
CA GLY A 172 -9.66 -1.30 -4.13
C GLY A 172 -9.77 0.02 -4.91
N ALA A 173 -8.99 0.12 -5.99
CA ALA A 173 -8.89 1.33 -6.80
C ALA A 173 -10.21 1.74 -7.49
N HIS A 174 -11.21 0.85 -7.54
CA HIS A 174 -12.54 1.14 -8.10
C HIS A 174 -13.48 1.87 -7.14
N ILE A 175 -13.01 2.15 -5.91
CA ILE A 175 -13.85 2.79 -4.89
C ILE A 175 -14.41 4.14 -5.34
N GLU A 176 -13.73 4.85 -6.24
CA GLU A 176 -14.20 6.13 -6.80
C GLU A 176 -15.55 6.03 -7.50
N ASN A 177 -15.88 4.88 -8.08
CA ASN A 177 -17.20 4.66 -8.69
C ASN A 177 -18.32 4.69 -7.65
N LYS A 178 -18.00 4.45 -6.38
CA LYS A 178 -18.96 4.44 -5.26
C LYS A 178 -18.80 5.64 -4.34
N PHE A 179 -17.59 6.16 -4.23
CA PHE A 179 -17.25 7.30 -3.38
C PHE A 179 -16.42 8.31 -4.18
N PRO A 180 -17.05 9.31 -4.81
CA PRO A 180 -16.34 10.35 -5.56
C PRO A 180 -15.60 11.28 -4.59
N MET A 181 -14.30 11.05 -4.44
CA MET A 181 -13.44 11.79 -3.50
C MET A 181 -12.85 13.08 -4.10
N GLN A 182 -13.06 13.34 -5.39
CA GLN A 182 -12.52 14.51 -6.05
C GLN A 182 -13.08 15.80 -5.43
N GLY A 183 -12.22 16.80 -5.19
CA GLY A 183 -12.62 18.09 -4.62
C GLY A 183 -12.93 18.07 -3.11
N LEU A 184 -13.00 16.91 -2.46
CA LEU A 184 -13.24 16.84 -1.03
C LEU A 184 -11.97 17.18 -0.24
N SER A 185 -12.11 17.96 0.85
CA SER A 185 -11.04 18.13 1.85
C SER A 185 -10.77 16.82 2.59
N VAL A 186 -9.63 16.72 3.28
CA VAL A 186 -9.27 15.53 4.08
C VAL A 186 -10.35 15.21 5.11
N GLN A 187 -10.83 16.22 5.84
CA GLN A 187 -11.89 16.06 6.83
C GLN A 187 -13.22 15.61 6.19
N GLN A 188 -13.54 16.11 4.99
CA GLN A 188 -14.73 15.67 4.26
C GLN A 188 -14.62 14.22 3.80
N VAL A 189 -13.46 13.76 3.31
CA VAL A 189 -13.25 12.34 2.98
C VAL A 189 -13.45 11.48 4.21
N TYR A 190 -12.84 11.84 5.35
CA TYR A 190 -13.02 11.12 6.61
C TYR A 190 -14.50 11.06 7.05
N ASN A 191 -15.22 12.19 7.06
CA ASN A 191 -16.60 12.26 7.52
C ASN A 191 -17.58 11.56 6.57
N GLN A 192 -17.29 11.52 5.28
CA GLN A 192 -18.22 11.00 4.27
C GLN A 192 -18.00 9.54 3.90
N VAL A 193 -16.81 8.96 4.20
CA VAL A 193 -16.47 7.60 3.78
C VAL A 193 -17.52 6.56 4.24
N THR A 194 -18.08 6.69 5.44
CA THR A 194 -19.12 5.80 5.96
C THR A 194 -20.50 5.99 5.30
N LYS A 195 -20.75 7.17 4.73
CA LYS A 195 -21.97 7.45 3.96
C LYS A 195 -21.99 6.67 2.63
N TYR A 196 -20.83 6.62 1.96
CA TYR A 196 -20.70 5.98 0.64
C TYR A 196 -20.33 4.49 0.74
N ILE A 197 -19.57 4.13 1.77
CA ILE A 197 -19.21 2.74 2.07
C ILE A 197 -19.98 2.31 3.31
N LYS A 198 -21.12 1.63 3.09
CA LYS A 198 -22.04 1.27 4.18
C LYS A 198 -21.51 0.16 5.09
N GLY A 199 -22.00 0.14 6.32
CA GLY A 199 -21.76 -0.92 7.30
C GLY A 199 -20.34 -0.94 7.86
N ALA A 200 -19.89 -2.13 8.27
CA ALA A 200 -18.59 -2.34 8.89
C ALA A 200 -17.42 -1.88 7.99
N LEU A 201 -17.55 -2.05 6.67
CA LEU A 201 -16.51 -1.70 5.72
C LEU A 201 -16.21 -0.20 5.67
N GLY A 202 -17.23 0.65 5.81
CA GLY A 202 -17.06 2.10 5.87
C GLY A 202 -16.36 2.53 7.15
N LYS A 203 -16.74 1.93 8.30
CA LYS A 203 -16.07 2.17 9.59
C LYS A 203 -14.59 1.74 9.55
N ILE A 204 -14.28 0.60 8.92
CA ILE A 204 -12.91 0.15 8.73
C ILE A 204 -12.13 1.17 7.89
N ALA A 205 -12.66 1.61 6.74
CA ALA A 205 -12.00 2.60 5.90
C ALA A 205 -11.77 3.93 6.64
N GLN A 206 -12.74 4.38 7.43
CA GLN A 206 -12.62 5.56 8.27
C GLN A 206 -11.51 5.42 9.33
N GLN A 207 -11.47 4.27 10.02
CA GLN A 207 -10.41 3.98 10.97
C GLN A 207 -9.01 3.91 10.32
N TYR A 208 -8.93 3.41 9.08
CA TYR A 208 -7.66 3.40 8.33
C TYR A 208 -7.15 4.82 8.05
N ILE A 209 -8.04 5.76 7.68
CA ILE A 209 -7.66 7.17 7.52
C ILE A 209 -7.07 7.70 8.83
N ALA A 210 -7.81 7.54 9.95
CA ALA A 210 -7.35 8.03 11.25
C ALA A 210 -6.02 7.39 11.68
N LYS A 211 -5.89 6.07 11.56
CA LYS A 211 -4.66 5.33 11.91
C LYS A 211 -3.46 5.71 11.05
N LEU A 212 -3.67 6.08 9.78
CA LEU A 212 -2.58 6.50 8.92
C LEU A 212 -2.18 7.96 9.18
N ILE A 213 -3.15 8.89 9.18
CA ILE A 213 -2.90 10.35 9.13
C ILE A 213 -3.58 11.16 10.25
N GLY A 214 -4.30 10.54 11.20
CA GLY A 214 -4.90 11.21 12.34
C GLY A 214 -3.85 11.76 13.32
N GLN A 215 -4.28 12.44 14.38
CA GLN A 215 -3.38 13.06 15.36
C GLN A 215 -2.33 12.09 15.91
N ASN A 216 -2.74 10.88 16.28
CA ASN A 216 -1.85 9.79 16.70
C ASN A 216 -1.72 8.75 15.57
N GLY A 217 -1.73 9.17 14.32
CA GLY A 217 -1.53 8.30 13.18
C GLY A 217 -0.06 7.90 13.00
N ILE A 218 0.16 6.78 12.31
CA ILE A 218 1.52 6.24 12.17
C ILE A 218 2.42 7.11 11.29
N LEU A 219 1.94 7.72 10.21
CA LEU A 219 2.75 8.57 9.33
C LEU A 219 3.27 9.83 10.04
N PRO A 220 2.44 10.61 10.77
CA PRO A 220 2.96 11.70 11.60
C PRO A 220 4.00 11.25 12.61
N ALA A 221 3.74 10.11 13.28
CA ALA A 221 4.67 9.60 14.28
C ALA A 221 6.03 9.21 13.66
N LEU A 222 6.03 8.51 12.52
CA LEU A 222 7.27 8.12 11.83
C LEU A 222 8.06 9.30 11.28
N SER A 223 7.41 10.42 10.95
CA SER A 223 8.09 11.63 10.46
C SER A 223 9.04 12.23 11.50
N ASN A 224 8.86 11.91 12.78
CA ASN A 224 9.75 12.34 13.86
C ASN A 224 11.01 11.47 14.01
N PHE A 225 11.12 10.36 13.25
CA PHE A 225 12.27 9.45 13.27
C PHE A 225 13.10 9.51 11.97
N ALA A 226 12.77 10.43 11.06
CA ALA A 226 13.45 10.63 9.77
C ALA A 226 14.69 11.53 9.90
#